data_1c528d848a8b711f182fc6a4b4e49b0d
#
_entry.id   1c528d848a8b711f182fc6a4b4e49b0d
#
_cell.length_a   1.000
_cell.length_b   1.000
_cell.length_c   1.000
_cell.angle_alpha   90.00
_cell.angle_beta   90.00
_cell.angle_gamma   90.00
#
_symmetry.space_group_name_H-M   'P 1'
#
loop_
_entity.id
_entity.type
_entity.pdbx_description
1 polymer ?
#
loop_
_entity_poly.entity_id
_entity_poly.type
_entity_poly.pdbx_seq_one_letter_code
_entity_poly.pdbx_strand_id
1 'polypeptide(L)'
;MALERTLSIIKPDAVAKNVIGEIYTRFEKAGLKVVAAKMKHLSRQEAEGFYAVHRERPFFNALVEFMCSGPVMIQVLEGDNAIAKNRELMGATDPKKAEPGTIRADFADSIDANAVHGSDAPETAAVEIAYFFSTTEVHGR
;
A
#
# COMPACT_ATOMS: atom_id res chain seq x y z
N MET A 1 5.47 -16.45 16.15
CA MET A 1 5.90 -15.06 15.98
C MET A 1 6.87 -14.95 14.84
N ALA A 2 6.47 -14.31 13.78
CA ALA A 2 7.34 -14.14 12.64
C ALA A 2 7.49 -12.66 12.34
N LEU A 3 8.70 -12.14 12.46
CA LEU A 3 8.99 -10.78 12.05
C LEU A 3 8.93 -10.73 10.53
N GLU A 4 8.03 -9.92 10.00
CA GLU A 4 7.78 -9.79 8.57
C GLU A 4 7.85 -8.36 8.12
N ARG A 5 8.09 -8.18 6.83
CA ARG A 5 7.98 -6.89 6.16
C ARG A 5 6.93 -6.98 5.07
N THR A 6 6.19 -5.90 4.87
CA THR A 6 5.20 -5.81 3.80
C THR A 6 5.33 -4.45 3.12
N LEU A 7 5.01 -4.40 1.83
CA LEU A 7 4.94 -3.12 1.14
C LEU A 7 3.53 -2.56 1.25
N SER A 8 3.44 -1.28 1.56
CA SER A 8 2.18 -0.55 1.62
C SER A 8 2.30 0.69 0.75
N ILE A 9 1.23 1.04 0.06
CA ILE A 9 1.17 2.28 -0.71
C ILE A 9 -0.11 3.00 -0.33
N ILE A 10 0.01 4.29 0.01
CA ILE A 10 -1.13 5.18 0.12
C ILE A 10 -1.35 5.75 -1.28
N LYS A 11 -2.48 5.42 -1.88
CA LYS A 11 -2.77 5.71 -3.28
C LYS A 11 -3.12 7.18 -3.49
N PRO A 12 -3.13 7.67 -4.75
CA PRO A 12 -3.33 9.11 -5.00
C PRO A 12 -4.60 9.69 -4.40
N ASP A 13 -5.69 8.91 -4.34
CA ASP A 13 -6.95 9.37 -3.78
C ASP A 13 -6.81 9.72 -2.30
N ALA A 14 -6.15 8.87 -1.52
CA ALA A 14 -5.95 9.11 -0.10
C ALA A 14 -4.89 10.18 0.16
N VAL A 15 -3.83 10.22 -0.65
CA VAL A 15 -2.83 11.30 -0.54
C VAL A 15 -3.51 12.66 -0.76
N ALA A 16 -4.38 12.76 -1.76
CA ALA A 16 -5.10 13.99 -2.05
C ALA A 16 -6.03 14.42 -0.91
N LYS A 17 -6.52 13.46 -0.12
CA LYS A 17 -7.36 13.76 1.05
C LYS A 17 -6.56 14.24 2.25
N ASN A 18 -5.24 14.22 2.17
CA ASN A 18 -4.34 14.68 3.22
C ASN A 18 -4.47 13.87 4.52
N VAL A 19 -4.55 12.53 4.38
CA VAL A 19 -4.74 11.60 5.51
C VAL A 19 -3.54 10.67 5.73
N ILE A 20 -2.37 11.00 5.18
CA ILE A 20 -1.16 10.18 5.36
C ILE A 20 -0.86 9.96 6.85
N GLY A 21 -0.90 11.02 7.65
CA GLY A 21 -0.61 10.93 9.07
C GLY A 21 -1.61 10.07 9.82
N GLU A 22 -2.88 10.16 9.47
CA GLU A 22 -3.94 9.35 10.07
C GLU A 22 -3.71 7.86 9.77
N ILE A 23 -3.35 7.54 8.52
CA ILE A 23 -3.08 6.16 8.12
C ILE A 23 -1.84 5.64 8.83
N TYR A 24 -0.77 6.44 8.90
CA TYR A 24 0.45 6.06 9.63
C TYR A 24 0.18 5.82 11.11
N THR A 25 -0.69 6.62 11.71
CA THR A 25 -1.09 6.43 13.10
C THR A 25 -1.69 5.04 13.32
N ARG A 26 -2.51 4.58 12.38
CA ARG A 26 -3.12 3.25 12.47
C ARG A 26 -2.08 2.15 12.37
N PHE A 27 -1.08 2.31 11.52
CA PHE A 27 0.03 1.35 11.43
C PHE A 27 0.76 1.26 12.77
N GLU A 28 1.14 2.40 13.31
CA GLU A 28 1.95 2.45 14.53
C GLU A 28 1.18 1.96 15.75
N LYS A 29 -0.09 2.32 15.88
CA LYS A 29 -0.92 1.84 16.98
C LYS A 29 -1.12 0.32 16.95
N ALA A 30 -1.08 -0.27 15.77
CA ALA A 30 -1.20 -1.72 15.61
C ALA A 30 0.13 -2.45 15.85
N GLY A 31 1.21 -1.72 16.12
CA GLY A 31 2.52 -2.30 16.37
C GLY A 31 3.37 -2.51 15.12
N LEU A 32 2.96 -1.93 13.98
CA LEU A 32 3.76 -1.96 12.76
C LEU A 32 4.71 -0.78 12.74
N LYS A 33 5.97 -1.02 12.42
CA LYS A 33 6.98 0.04 12.33
C LYS A 33 7.21 0.42 10.88
N VAL A 34 7.24 1.71 10.59
CA VAL A 34 7.65 2.21 9.28
C VAL A 34 9.18 2.14 9.24
N VAL A 35 9.73 1.31 8.37
CA VAL A 35 11.18 1.11 8.25
C VAL A 35 11.75 1.66 6.94
N ALA A 36 10.89 2.14 6.05
CA ALA A 36 11.26 2.88 4.84
C ALA A 36 10.03 3.63 4.37
N ALA A 37 10.24 4.81 3.78
CA ALA A 37 9.13 5.60 3.26
C ALA A 37 9.63 6.56 2.21
N LYS A 38 8.87 6.74 1.14
CA LYS A 38 9.16 7.78 0.14
C LYS A 38 7.87 8.17 -0.58
N MET A 39 7.79 9.43 -0.95
CA MET A 39 6.72 9.92 -1.79
C MET A 39 7.21 9.93 -3.23
N LYS A 40 6.39 9.44 -4.14
CA LYS A 40 6.70 9.46 -5.57
C LYS A 40 5.46 9.81 -6.36
N HIS A 41 5.66 10.47 -7.49
CA HIS A 41 4.65 10.54 -8.52
C HIS A 41 5.08 9.51 -9.56
N LEU A 42 4.43 8.35 -9.61
CA LEU A 42 4.84 7.27 -10.48
C LEU A 42 4.73 7.68 -11.94
N SER A 43 5.73 7.29 -12.74
CA SER A 43 5.61 7.35 -14.18
C SER A 43 4.70 6.22 -14.64
N ARG A 44 4.17 6.32 -15.85
CA ARG A 44 3.37 5.24 -16.42
C ARG A 44 4.18 3.94 -16.46
N GLN A 45 5.45 4.04 -16.82
CA GLN A 45 6.35 2.88 -16.90
C GLN A 45 6.54 2.23 -15.53
N GLU A 46 6.71 3.04 -14.48
CA GLU A 46 6.84 2.51 -13.12
C GLU A 46 5.57 1.80 -12.67
N ALA A 47 4.41 2.38 -12.93
CA ALA A 47 3.14 1.78 -12.56
C ALA A 47 2.87 0.49 -13.34
N GLU A 48 3.18 0.49 -14.65
CA GLU A 48 3.05 -0.72 -15.47
C GLU A 48 3.94 -1.85 -14.97
N GLY A 49 5.17 -1.52 -14.58
CA GLY A 49 6.11 -2.52 -14.04
C GLY A 49 5.63 -3.09 -12.71
N PHE A 50 5.12 -2.24 -11.83
CA PHE A 50 4.64 -2.68 -10.53
C PHE A 50 3.44 -3.62 -10.65
N TYR A 51 2.53 -3.33 -11.57
CA TYR A 51 1.32 -4.13 -11.78
C TYR A 51 1.44 -5.11 -12.94
N ALA A 52 2.67 -5.45 -13.34
CA ALA A 52 2.92 -6.31 -14.52
C ALA A 52 2.18 -7.65 -14.46
N VAL A 53 1.94 -8.21 -13.28
CA VAL A 53 1.22 -9.46 -13.12
C VAL A 53 -0.25 -9.34 -13.58
N HIS A 54 -0.77 -8.13 -13.67
CA HIS A 54 -2.15 -7.85 -14.10
C HIS A 54 -2.24 -7.38 -15.54
N ARG A 55 -1.14 -7.44 -16.30
CA ARG A 55 -1.06 -6.88 -17.67
C ARG A 55 -2.16 -7.37 -18.59
N GLU A 56 -2.59 -8.62 -18.44
CA GLU A 56 -3.63 -9.21 -19.25
C GLU A 56 -5.05 -8.92 -18.76
N ARG A 57 -5.18 -8.25 -17.60
CA ARG A 57 -6.49 -7.99 -17.02
C ARG A 57 -7.15 -6.78 -17.65
N PRO A 58 -8.51 -6.78 -17.80
CA PRO A 58 -9.22 -5.64 -18.39
C PRO A 58 -9.03 -4.33 -17.63
N PHE A 59 -8.81 -4.40 -16.31
CA PHE A 59 -8.65 -3.22 -15.46
C PHE A 59 -7.23 -2.65 -15.48
N PHE A 60 -6.28 -3.28 -16.17
CA PHE A 60 -4.87 -2.90 -16.08
C PHE A 60 -4.62 -1.44 -16.45
N ASN A 61 -5.13 -1.00 -17.60
CA ASN A 61 -4.90 0.39 -18.05
C ASN A 61 -5.50 1.42 -17.10
N ALA A 62 -6.71 1.16 -16.60
CA ALA A 62 -7.37 2.06 -15.66
C ALA A 62 -6.60 2.14 -14.34
N LEU A 63 -6.10 1.00 -13.86
CA LEU A 63 -5.29 0.94 -12.63
C LEU A 63 -4.00 1.74 -12.79
N VAL A 64 -3.30 1.55 -13.91
CA VAL A 64 -2.06 2.26 -14.19
C VAL A 64 -2.30 3.77 -14.27
N GLU A 65 -3.34 4.19 -14.99
CA GLU A 65 -3.70 5.61 -15.09
C GLU A 65 -4.00 6.20 -13.72
N PHE A 66 -4.76 5.47 -12.91
CA PHE A 66 -5.08 5.93 -11.55
C PHE A 66 -3.83 6.10 -10.71
N MET A 67 -2.93 5.13 -10.73
CA MET A 67 -1.71 5.17 -9.91
C MET A 67 -0.72 6.25 -10.37
N CYS A 68 -0.83 6.73 -11.61
CA CYS A 68 -0.01 7.82 -12.14
C CYS A 68 -0.69 9.18 -11.99
N SER A 69 -1.92 9.23 -11.49
CA SER A 69 -2.72 10.47 -11.49
C SER A 69 -2.28 11.52 -10.47
N GLY A 70 -1.46 11.13 -9.51
CA GLY A 70 -0.94 12.03 -8.49
C GLY A 70 0.09 11.32 -7.64
N PRO A 71 0.70 12.03 -6.67
CA PRO A 71 1.69 11.42 -5.79
C PRO A 71 1.10 10.29 -4.95
N VAL A 72 1.95 9.30 -4.68
CA VAL A 72 1.65 8.18 -3.77
C VAL A 72 2.67 8.20 -2.65
N MET A 73 2.31 7.67 -1.48
CA MET A 73 3.24 7.49 -0.38
C MET A 73 3.52 6.01 -0.24
N ILE A 74 4.78 5.62 -0.36
CA ILE A 74 5.21 4.22 -0.39
C ILE A 74 5.99 3.95 0.88
N GLN A 75 5.66 2.89 1.60
CA GLN A 75 6.34 2.54 2.85
C GLN A 75 6.51 1.04 3.00
N VAL A 76 7.55 0.67 3.75
CA VAL A 76 7.76 -0.70 4.20
C VAL A 76 7.37 -0.75 5.67
N LEU A 77 6.49 -1.67 6.01
CA LEU A 77 6.03 -1.88 7.38
C LEU A 77 6.66 -3.17 7.91
N GLU A 78 7.11 -3.14 9.15
CA GLU A 78 7.74 -4.29 9.79
C GLU A 78 7.04 -4.59 11.11
N GLY A 79 6.81 -5.87 11.37
CA GLY A 79 6.21 -6.31 12.63
C GLY A 79 5.88 -7.80 12.57
N ASP A 80 5.38 -8.33 13.66
CA ASP A 80 4.93 -9.73 13.71
C ASP A 80 3.72 -9.87 12.81
N ASN A 81 3.77 -10.80 11.86
CA ASN A 81 2.70 -11.07 10.91
C ASN A 81 2.26 -9.79 10.18
N ALA A 82 3.22 -8.99 9.74
CA ALA A 82 2.96 -7.66 9.17
C ALA A 82 2.00 -7.71 7.98
N ILE A 83 2.11 -8.73 7.12
CA ILE A 83 1.25 -8.85 5.95
C ILE A 83 -0.22 -8.97 6.36
N ALA A 84 -0.52 -9.94 7.22
CA ALA A 84 -1.90 -10.16 7.69
C ALA A 84 -2.42 -8.97 8.48
N LYS A 85 -1.58 -8.42 9.36
CA LYS A 85 -1.96 -7.28 10.19
C LYS A 85 -2.28 -6.05 9.35
N ASN A 86 -1.46 -5.77 8.34
CA ASN A 86 -1.73 -4.66 7.44
C ASN A 86 -3.04 -4.85 6.66
N ARG A 87 -3.29 -6.08 6.20
CA ARG A 87 -4.51 -6.35 5.45
C ARG A 87 -5.76 -6.18 6.32
N GLU A 88 -5.68 -6.54 7.59
CA GLU A 88 -6.77 -6.28 8.54
C GLU A 88 -7.02 -4.78 8.70
N LEU A 89 -5.94 -3.99 8.82
CA LEU A 89 -6.05 -2.54 8.95
C LEU A 89 -6.64 -1.91 7.69
N MET A 90 -6.29 -2.44 6.51
CA MET A 90 -6.79 -1.93 5.24
C MET A 90 -8.28 -2.17 5.07
N GLY A 91 -8.77 -3.32 5.46
CA GLY A 91 -10.15 -3.73 5.27
C GLY A 91 -10.41 -4.33 3.89
N ALA A 92 -11.67 -4.67 3.64
CA ALA A 92 -12.07 -5.29 2.38
C ALA A 92 -11.80 -4.37 1.19
N THR A 93 -11.50 -4.96 0.04
CA THR A 93 -11.19 -4.23 -1.20
C THR A 93 -12.33 -3.26 -1.57
N ASP A 94 -13.58 -3.70 -1.41
CA ASP A 94 -14.74 -2.84 -1.60
C ASP A 94 -15.01 -2.09 -0.29
N PRO A 95 -14.89 -0.75 -0.28
CA PRO A 95 -15.10 0.01 0.95
C PRO A 95 -16.50 -0.14 1.55
N LYS A 96 -17.49 -0.47 0.72
CA LYS A 96 -18.86 -0.70 1.19
C LYS A 96 -18.96 -1.98 2.03
N LYS A 97 -18.02 -2.91 1.85
CA LYS A 97 -17.97 -4.17 2.59
C LYS A 97 -16.93 -4.17 3.69
N ALA A 98 -16.14 -3.09 3.78
CA ALA A 98 -15.08 -2.99 4.77
C ALA A 98 -15.66 -2.69 6.15
N GLU A 99 -15.09 -3.35 7.18
CA GLU A 99 -15.53 -3.14 8.56
C GLU A 99 -15.26 -1.70 9.00
N PRO A 100 -16.14 -1.10 9.79
CA PRO A 100 -15.91 0.24 10.33
C PRO A 100 -14.57 0.31 11.07
N GLY A 101 -13.88 1.42 10.90
CA GLY A 101 -12.56 1.62 11.52
C GLY A 101 -11.40 1.15 10.67
N THR A 102 -11.65 0.45 9.57
CA THR A 102 -10.58 0.10 8.64
C THR A 102 -10.27 1.31 7.75
N ILE A 103 -9.06 1.29 7.16
CA ILE A 103 -8.61 2.40 6.31
C ILE A 103 -9.57 2.59 5.13
N ARG A 104 -9.95 1.51 4.48
CA ARG A 104 -10.84 1.59 3.31
C ARG A 104 -12.25 2.04 3.68
N ALA A 105 -12.78 1.58 4.81
CA ALA A 105 -14.10 2.02 5.27
C ALA A 105 -14.12 3.53 5.48
N ASP A 106 -13.04 4.08 6.04
CA ASP A 106 -12.99 5.49 6.41
C ASP A 106 -12.55 6.42 5.29
N PHE A 107 -11.67 5.96 4.38
CA PHE A 107 -11.01 6.85 3.43
C PHE A 107 -11.17 6.48 1.96
N ALA A 108 -11.65 5.28 1.64
CA ALA A 108 -11.79 4.87 0.24
C ALA A 108 -13.13 5.31 -0.34
N ASP A 109 -13.13 5.67 -1.63
CA ASP A 109 -14.34 6.12 -2.32
C ASP A 109 -15.04 4.99 -3.07
N SER A 110 -14.25 4.02 -3.59
CA SER A 110 -14.77 2.93 -4.44
C SER A 110 -13.76 1.79 -4.47
N ILE A 111 -14.10 0.72 -5.17
CA ILE A 111 -13.16 -0.40 -5.39
C ILE A 111 -11.92 0.09 -6.15
N ASP A 112 -12.10 0.98 -7.12
CA ASP A 112 -11.00 1.49 -7.93
C ASP A 112 -10.17 2.54 -7.19
N ALA A 113 -10.82 3.40 -6.40
CA ALA A 113 -10.16 4.43 -5.59
C ALA A 113 -10.25 4.00 -4.12
N ASN A 114 -9.48 2.95 -3.76
CA ASN A 114 -9.63 2.29 -2.47
C ASN A 114 -8.53 2.60 -1.46
N ALA A 115 -7.90 3.73 -1.59
CA ALA A 115 -7.00 4.38 -0.63
C ALA A 115 -5.64 3.73 -0.45
N VAL A 116 -5.52 2.41 -0.33
CA VAL A 116 -4.25 1.76 0.03
C VAL A 116 -4.05 0.46 -0.71
N HIS A 117 -2.76 0.09 -0.83
CA HIS A 117 -2.30 -1.19 -1.32
C HIS A 117 -1.44 -1.84 -0.23
N GLY A 118 -1.51 -3.16 -0.11
CA GLY A 118 -0.63 -3.94 0.75
C GLY A 118 -0.29 -5.25 0.07
N SER A 119 0.94 -5.73 0.28
CA SER A 119 1.35 -7.04 -0.24
C SER A 119 0.46 -8.13 0.33
N ASP A 120 0.25 -9.20 -0.43
CA ASP A 120 -0.68 -10.28 -0.02
C ASP A 120 0.02 -11.56 0.43
N ALA A 121 1.34 -11.67 0.23
CA ALA A 121 2.11 -12.85 0.60
C ALA A 121 3.58 -12.49 0.80
N PRO A 122 4.36 -13.32 1.51
CA PRO A 122 5.80 -13.03 1.69
C PRO A 122 6.56 -12.89 0.37
N GLU A 123 6.23 -13.70 -0.63
CA GLU A 123 6.88 -13.67 -1.95
C GLU A 123 6.59 -12.36 -2.67
N THR A 124 5.34 -11.91 -2.67
CA THR A 124 4.98 -10.64 -3.30
C THR A 124 5.54 -9.46 -2.54
N ALA A 125 5.58 -9.54 -1.21
CA ALA A 125 6.18 -8.49 -0.40
C ALA A 125 7.65 -8.29 -0.74
N ALA A 126 8.42 -9.36 -0.88
CA ALA A 126 9.84 -9.27 -1.22
C ALA A 126 10.05 -8.59 -2.58
N VAL A 127 9.27 -8.98 -3.59
CA VAL A 127 9.36 -8.42 -4.94
C VAL A 127 8.96 -6.95 -4.94
N GLU A 128 7.85 -6.63 -4.27
CA GLU A 128 7.31 -5.27 -4.25
C GLU A 128 8.23 -4.31 -3.50
N ILE A 129 8.79 -4.74 -2.38
CA ILE A 129 9.74 -3.92 -1.62
C ILE A 129 10.98 -3.63 -2.48
N ALA A 130 11.55 -4.66 -3.12
CA ALA A 130 12.73 -4.50 -3.95
C ALA A 130 12.47 -3.61 -5.18
N TYR A 131 11.22 -3.53 -5.62
CA TYR A 131 10.86 -2.69 -6.76
C TYR A 131 11.07 -1.20 -6.44
N PHE A 132 10.77 -0.78 -5.22
CA PHE A 132 10.82 0.64 -4.84
C PHE A 132 11.99 1.02 -3.94
N PHE A 133 12.59 0.06 -3.23
CA PHE A 133 13.62 0.36 -2.23
C PHE A 133 14.85 -0.51 -2.43
N SER A 134 16.03 0.12 -2.31
CA SER A 134 17.27 -0.65 -2.19
C SER A 134 17.43 -1.12 -0.75
N THR A 135 18.34 -2.10 -0.52
CA THR A 135 18.57 -2.60 0.83
C THR A 135 19.09 -1.51 1.77
N THR A 136 19.78 -0.49 1.24
CA THR A 136 20.31 0.61 2.05
C THR A 136 19.22 1.62 2.44
N GLU A 137 18.04 1.52 1.88
CA GLU A 137 16.94 2.43 2.18
C GLU A 137 15.96 1.88 3.21
N VAL A 138 16.13 0.62 3.64
CA VAL A 138 15.24 -0.04 4.61
C VAL A 138 16.00 -0.20 5.92
N HIS A 139 15.45 0.33 6.99
CA HIS A 139 16.13 0.44 8.28
C HIS A 139 15.33 -0.22 9.39
N GLY A 140 15.61 -1.51 9.66
CA GLY A 140 15.00 -2.22 10.78
C GLY A 140 15.31 -1.52 12.09
N ARG A 141 14.31 -1.39 12.98
CA ARG A 141 14.48 -0.66 14.22
C ARG A 141 13.60 -1.17 15.37
#